data_4c2bbd5dd8d2941a5a6e9fcaea090244
#
_entry.id   4c2bbd5dd8d2941a5a6e9fcaea090244
#
_cell.length_a   1.000
_cell.length_b   1.000
_cell.length_c   1.000
_cell.angle_alpha   90.00
_cell.angle_beta   90.00
_cell.angle_gamma   90.00
#
_symmetry.space_group_name_H-M   'P 1'
#
loop_
_entity.id
_entity.type
_entity.pdbx_description
1 polymer ?
#
loop_
_entity_poly.entity_id
_entity_poly.type
_entity_poly.pdbx_seq_one_letter_code
_entity_poly.pdbx_strand_id
1 'polypeptide(L)'
;KLLGTRFCGNGDLLTFALKASEESGGKRIPRVIDPGHGPVITSAVRVGGEPGFYLEDAGFPEYVAWMLQMFGIPRPLWRLVKRRFVWDWVGEGPDPHLTEELSRLFSNTALSAGVLPLLAMGRDVPDGRMRLYRGRLHVDWTKRRSGPYFDRVRETSKRIAHELGARFLDDPISYIGRLITVHPLGGCPMGRHENEGVVDPYGGVFGYPGLYIADGSVMPGPVGANPSLTIAAVADRFAERLLETKGKGNG
;
A
#
# COMPACT_ATOMS: atom_id res chain seq x y z
N LYS A 1 5.17 -27.85 4.92
CA LYS A 1 3.81 -27.78 4.31
C LYS A 1 3.18 -26.38 4.38
N LEU A 2 3.63 -25.51 5.32
CA LEU A 2 3.07 -24.18 5.56
C LEU A 2 3.84 -23.02 4.90
N LEU A 3 5.02 -23.28 4.35
CA LEU A 3 5.81 -22.27 3.62
C LEU A 3 4.98 -21.71 2.47
N GLY A 4 4.95 -20.40 2.37
CA GLY A 4 4.16 -19.64 1.39
C GLY A 4 2.68 -19.48 1.77
N THR A 5 2.22 -19.94 2.93
CA THR A 5 0.82 -19.79 3.35
C THR A 5 0.60 -18.57 4.24
N ARG A 6 -0.67 -18.26 4.50
CA ARG A 6 -1.11 -17.14 5.34
C ARG A 6 -0.62 -15.77 4.88
N PHE A 7 -0.36 -15.60 3.58
CA PHE A 7 -0.10 -14.27 3.05
C PHE A 7 -1.34 -13.39 3.20
N CYS A 8 -1.15 -12.15 3.62
CA CYS A 8 -2.17 -11.12 3.70
C CYS A 8 -1.56 -9.74 3.43
N GLY A 9 -2.41 -8.78 3.14
CA GLY A 9 -2.03 -7.41 2.87
C GLY A 9 -2.28 -6.45 4.02
N ASN A 10 -2.42 -6.95 5.25
CA ASN A 10 -2.72 -6.13 6.41
C ASN A 10 -3.99 -5.27 6.25
N GLY A 11 -4.93 -5.73 5.43
CA GLY A 11 -6.15 -4.99 5.13
C GLY A 11 -5.97 -3.74 4.27
N ASP A 12 -4.84 -3.58 3.62
CA ASP A 12 -4.55 -2.41 2.81
C ASP A 12 -5.57 -2.23 1.68
N LEU A 13 -6.13 -1.03 1.61
CA LEU A 13 -6.90 -0.56 0.47
C LEU A 13 -6.61 0.92 0.25
N LEU A 14 -6.08 1.24 -0.92
CA LEU A 14 -5.85 2.62 -1.34
C LEU A 14 -7.07 3.13 -2.09
N THR A 15 -7.60 4.27 -1.68
CA THR A 15 -8.70 4.98 -2.34
C THR A 15 -8.37 6.46 -2.44
N PHE A 16 -9.15 7.23 -3.19
CA PHE A 16 -8.85 8.63 -3.42
C PHE A 16 -10.10 9.49 -3.31
N ALA A 17 -9.96 10.66 -2.68
CA ALA A 17 -10.89 11.77 -2.78
C ALA A 17 -10.33 12.79 -3.79
N LEU A 18 -11.04 13.01 -4.91
CA LEU A 18 -10.57 13.84 -6.02
C LEU A 18 -11.33 15.15 -6.07
N LYS A 19 -10.63 16.25 -6.37
CA LYS A 19 -11.23 17.57 -6.55
C LYS A 19 -12.01 18.03 -5.33
N ALA A 20 -11.40 17.91 -4.16
CA ALA A 20 -11.94 18.43 -2.92
C ALA A 20 -12.32 19.89 -3.05
N SER A 21 -13.44 20.29 -2.45
CA SER A 21 -13.97 21.65 -2.56
C SER A 21 -14.71 22.04 -1.28
N GLU A 22 -14.79 23.34 -1.02
CA GLU A 22 -15.54 23.90 0.11
C GLU A 22 -16.44 25.05 -0.34
N GLU A 23 -17.45 25.35 0.44
CA GLU A 23 -18.31 26.51 0.21
C GLU A 23 -17.74 27.72 0.94
N SER A 24 -17.54 28.81 0.19
CA SER A 24 -17.11 30.11 0.74
C SER A 24 -17.86 31.23 0.03
N GLY A 25 -18.56 32.04 0.79
CA GLY A 25 -19.34 33.17 0.25
C GLY A 25 -20.41 32.76 -0.78
N GLY A 26 -21.03 31.60 -0.62
CA GLY A 26 -22.05 31.07 -1.54
C GLY A 26 -21.48 30.55 -2.87
N LYS A 27 -20.16 30.41 -2.96
CA LYS A 27 -19.45 29.79 -4.11
C LYS A 27 -18.67 28.59 -3.69
N ARG A 28 -18.65 27.58 -4.56
CA ARG A 28 -17.81 26.40 -4.39
C ARG A 28 -16.40 26.72 -4.86
N ILE A 29 -15.44 26.67 -3.94
CA ILE A 29 -14.02 26.91 -4.24
C ILE A 29 -13.22 25.60 -4.08
N PRO A 30 -12.17 25.36 -4.88
CA PRO A 30 -11.30 24.21 -4.70
C PRO A 30 -10.61 24.26 -3.33
N ARG A 31 -10.63 23.11 -2.64
CA ARG A 31 -9.80 22.93 -1.43
C ARG A 31 -8.44 22.45 -1.87
N VAL A 32 -7.38 23.16 -1.48
CA VAL A 32 -6.01 22.79 -1.78
C VAL A 32 -5.57 21.71 -0.78
N ILE A 33 -5.23 20.55 -1.32
CA ILE A 33 -4.61 19.43 -0.58
C ILE A 33 -3.34 19.10 -1.34
N ASP A 34 -2.20 19.22 -0.67
CA ASP A 34 -0.89 18.89 -1.26
C ASP A 34 -0.32 17.63 -0.61
N PRO A 35 -0.61 16.44 -1.16
CA PRO A 35 -0.13 15.18 -0.60
C PRO A 35 1.35 14.91 -0.91
N GLY A 36 2.00 15.73 -1.73
CA GLY A 36 3.42 15.64 -2.06
C GLY A 36 4.33 16.40 -1.11
N HIS A 37 3.77 17.21 -0.19
CA HIS A 37 4.53 18.06 0.71
C HIS A 37 4.37 17.67 2.17
N GLY A 38 5.49 17.53 2.88
CA GLY A 38 5.50 17.17 4.31
C GLY A 38 5.52 15.66 4.56
N PRO A 39 5.14 15.23 5.77
CA PRO A 39 5.04 13.82 6.13
C PRO A 39 4.02 13.07 5.26
N VAL A 40 4.32 11.80 4.94
CA VAL A 40 3.44 10.97 4.10
C VAL A 40 2.09 10.70 4.77
N ILE A 41 2.06 10.59 6.09
CA ILE A 41 0.86 10.37 6.90
C ILE A 41 0.82 11.47 7.96
N THR A 42 -0.27 12.22 8.01
CA THR A 42 -0.47 13.32 8.96
C THR A 42 -1.65 13.09 9.88
N SER A 43 -2.59 12.24 9.48
CA SER A 43 -3.80 11.95 10.23
C SER A 43 -4.23 10.50 10.10
N ALA A 44 -4.84 9.98 11.16
CA ALA A 44 -5.40 8.64 11.19
C ALA A 44 -6.75 8.64 11.91
N VAL A 45 -7.72 7.96 11.34
CA VAL A 45 -9.04 7.75 11.92
C VAL A 45 -9.22 6.27 12.23
N ARG A 46 -9.51 5.96 13.52
CA ARG A 46 -9.91 4.61 13.88
C ARG A 46 -11.41 4.41 13.66
N VAL A 47 -11.74 3.51 12.76
CA VAL A 47 -13.12 3.11 12.48
C VAL A 47 -13.47 1.89 13.30
N GLY A 48 -14.43 2.01 14.20
CA GLY A 48 -14.90 0.93 15.08
C GLY A 48 -15.72 -0.13 14.33
N GLY A 49 -16.16 -1.17 15.08
CA GLY A 49 -16.91 -2.31 14.56
C GLY A 49 -16.02 -3.54 14.32
N GLU A 50 -16.63 -4.67 13.97
CA GLU A 50 -15.92 -5.92 13.73
C GLU A 50 -15.96 -6.30 12.23
N PRO A 51 -14.79 -6.46 11.60
CA PRO A 51 -13.46 -6.04 12.05
C PRO A 51 -13.29 -4.53 11.93
N GLY A 52 -12.66 -3.89 12.96
CA GLY A 52 -12.28 -2.48 12.90
C GLY A 52 -11.09 -2.24 11.94
N PHE A 53 -10.85 -0.97 11.58
CA PHE A 53 -9.74 -0.57 10.74
C PHE A 53 -9.28 0.86 11.03
N TYR A 54 -8.08 1.19 10.59
CA TYR A 54 -7.57 2.56 10.52
C TYR A 54 -7.71 3.07 9.09
N LEU A 55 -8.03 4.34 8.95
CA LEU A 55 -8.00 5.05 7.68
C LEU A 55 -7.09 6.25 7.86
N GLU A 56 -6.05 6.33 7.05
CA GLU A 56 -5.00 7.35 7.11
C GLU A 56 -5.01 8.16 5.82
N ASP A 57 -4.65 9.44 5.93
CA ASP A 57 -4.21 10.16 4.75
C ASP A 57 -2.89 9.56 4.27
N ALA A 58 -2.66 9.61 2.98
CA ALA A 58 -1.42 9.14 2.40
C ALA A 58 -0.82 10.22 1.47
N GLY A 59 0.47 10.44 1.62
CA GLY A 59 1.24 11.24 0.68
C GLY A 59 1.74 10.41 -0.49
N PHE A 60 2.12 11.07 -1.55
CA PHE A 60 2.83 10.45 -2.66
C PHE A 60 3.94 11.37 -3.16
N PRO A 61 5.06 10.82 -3.68
CA PRO A 61 6.13 11.63 -4.26
C PRO A 61 5.64 12.47 -5.43
N GLU A 62 6.26 13.63 -5.64
CA GLU A 62 5.89 14.58 -6.71
C GLU A 62 5.81 13.95 -8.10
N TYR A 63 6.65 12.95 -8.42
CA TYR A 63 6.58 12.24 -9.69
C TYR A 63 5.26 11.48 -9.89
N VAL A 64 4.62 11.04 -8.81
CA VAL A 64 3.29 10.40 -8.87
C VAL A 64 2.21 11.44 -9.15
N ALA A 65 2.34 12.66 -8.59
CA ALA A 65 1.49 13.80 -8.92
C ALA A 65 1.55 14.09 -10.42
N TRP A 66 2.75 14.12 -10.99
CA TRP A 66 2.95 14.27 -12.43
C TRP A 66 2.31 13.14 -13.24
N MET A 67 2.45 11.89 -12.84
CA MET A 67 1.77 10.76 -13.48
C MET A 67 0.24 10.89 -13.44
N LEU A 68 -0.33 11.27 -12.28
CA LEU A 68 -1.77 11.49 -12.15
C LEU A 68 -2.28 12.60 -13.05
N GLN A 69 -1.49 13.66 -13.24
CA GLN A 69 -1.79 14.74 -14.19
C GLN A 69 -1.82 14.21 -15.64
N MET A 70 -0.91 13.31 -16.00
CA MET A 70 -0.91 12.70 -17.33
C MET A 70 -2.17 11.85 -17.60
N PHE A 71 -2.72 11.15 -16.60
CA PHE A 71 -4.00 10.43 -16.77
C PHE A 71 -5.22 11.33 -16.95
N GLY A 72 -5.12 12.60 -16.53
CA GLY A 72 -6.14 13.62 -16.75
C GLY A 72 -6.11 14.27 -18.13
N ILE A 73 -5.11 13.97 -18.96
CA ILE A 73 -4.96 14.56 -20.29
C ILE A 73 -6.07 14.06 -21.25
N PRO A 74 -6.73 14.95 -22.00
CA PRO A 74 -7.70 14.55 -23.02
C PRO A 74 -7.09 13.57 -24.03
N ARG A 75 -7.83 12.54 -24.42
CA ARG A 75 -7.38 11.49 -25.37
C ARG A 75 -6.64 11.96 -26.64
N PRO A 76 -6.96 13.13 -27.25
CA PRO A 76 -6.18 13.64 -28.38
C PRO A 76 -4.78 14.08 -28.00
N LEU A 77 -4.60 14.71 -26.83
CA LEU A 77 -3.29 15.16 -26.35
C LEU A 77 -2.43 13.96 -25.91
N TRP A 78 -3.04 12.92 -25.32
CA TRP A 78 -2.37 11.66 -25.01
C TRP A 78 -1.81 10.95 -26.26
N ARG A 79 -2.52 11.01 -27.39
CA ARG A 79 -2.02 10.49 -28.67
C ARG A 79 -0.80 11.26 -29.18
N LEU A 80 -0.74 12.57 -28.99
CA LEU A 80 0.41 13.41 -29.32
C LEU A 80 1.62 13.09 -28.42
N VAL A 81 1.41 12.99 -27.11
CA VAL A 81 2.44 12.62 -26.14
C VAL A 81 2.97 11.21 -26.45
N LYS A 82 2.09 10.23 -26.69
CA LYS A 82 2.49 8.87 -27.05
C LYS A 82 3.26 8.80 -28.36
N ARG A 83 2.86 9.58 -29.36
CA ARG A 83 3.55 9.64 -30.66
C ARG A 83 4.94 10.24 -30.52
N ARG A 84 5.11 11.26 -29.66
CA ARG A 84 6.40 11.89 -29.42
C ARG A 84 7.32 11.02 -28.55
N PHE A 85 6.80 10.41 -27.51
CA PHE A 85 7.55 9.52 -26.62
C PHE A 85 8.10 8.26 -27.33
N VAL A 86 7.37 7.73 -28.32
CA VAL A 86 7.83 6.60 -29.16
C VAL A 86 8.89 7.06 -30.15
N TRP A 87 8.88 8.31 -30.62
CA TRP A 87 9.89 8.83 -31.54
C TRP A 87 11.21 9.16 -30.85
N ASP A 88 11.17 9.67 -29.63
CA ASP A 88 12.39 9.95 -28.83
C ASP A 88 13.14 8.67 -28.41
N TRP A 89 12.44 7.53 -28.42
CA TRP A 89 13.06 6.22 -28.14
C TRP A 89 13.84 5.65 -29.34
N VAL A 90 13.69 6.25 -30.51
CA VAL A 90 14.24 5.72 -31.77
C VAL A 90 15.43 6.54 -32.30
N GLY A 91 15.76 7.72 -31.73
CA GLY A 91 16.93 8.32 -32.36
C GLY A 91 17.45 9.71 -32.05
N GLU A 92 16.91 10.52 -31.17
CA GLU A 92 17.58 11.76 -30.77
C GLU A 92 17.26 12.09 -29.32
N GLY A 93 18.23 12.58 -28.55
CA GLY A 93 18.13 12.80 -27.11
C GLY A 93 16.96 13.71 -26.68
N PRO A 94 16.54 13.66 -25.40
CA PRO A 94 15.38 14.38 -24.91
C PRO A 94 15.53 15.87 -25.15
N ASP A 95 14.57 16.48 -25.83
CA ASP A 95 14.46 17.93 -26.00
C ASP A 95 14.16 18.56 -24.62
N PRO A 96 15.12 19.31 -24.01
CA PRO A 96 14.96 19.89 -22.70
C PRO A 96 13.79 20.91 -22.62
N HIS A 97 13.37 21.46 -23.75
CA HIS A 97 12.24 22.40 -23.82
C HIS A 97 10.89 21.69 -23.72
N LEU A 98 10.80 20.40 -24.09
CA LEU A 98 9.54 19.65 -24.00
C LEU A 98 9.13 19.44 -22.53
N THR A 99 10.10 19.19 -21.66
CA THR A 99 9.86 19.03 -20.21
C THR A 99 9.38 20.36 -19.59
N GLU A 100 9.92 21.48 -20.06
CA GLU A 100 9.53 22.82 -19.59
C GLU A 100 8.16 23.23 -20.14
N GLU A 101 7.86 22.96 -21.40
CA GLU A 101 6.52 23.20 -21.99
C GLU A 101 5.45 22.32 -21.36
N LEU A 102 5.73 21.05 -21.15
CA LEU A 102 4.85 20.14 -20.43
C LEU A 102 4.66 20.60 -18.97
N SER A 103 5.71 21.02 -18.30
CA SER A 103 5.64 21.60 -16.94
C SER A 103 4.78 22.86 -16.90
N ARG A 104 4.87 23.74 -17.88
CA ARG A 104 4.02 24.95 -17.99
C ARG A 104 2.59 24.64 -18.35
N LEU A 105 2.32 23.65 -19.20
CA LEU A 105 0.98 23.17 -19.52
C LEU A 105 0.31 22.46 -18.35
N PHE A 106 1.12 21.82 -17.47
CA PHE A 106 0.67 21.09 -16.30
C PHE A 106 0.82 21.87 -14.98
N SER A 107 1.38 23.07 -15.01
CA SER A 107 1.51 23.96 -13.83
C SER A 107 0.17 24.42 -13.24
N ASN A 108 -0.95 24.12 -13.90
CA ASN A 108 -2.24 24.15 -13.25
C ASN A 108 -2.38 22.95 -12.31
N THR A 109 -1.86 23.13 -11.12
CA THR A 109 -1.90 22.26 -9.93
C THR A 109 -3.30 21.73 -9.55
N ALA A 110 -4.34 22.09 -10.28
CA ALA A 110 -5.74 21.79 -9.99
C ALA A 110 -6.09 20.29 -9.97
N LEU A 111 -5.29 19.41 -10.58
CA LEU A 111 -5.52 17.96 -10.53
C LEU A 111 -4.78 17.28 -9.38
N SER A 112 -3.60 17.77 -9.01
CA SER A 112 -2.83 17.22 -7.89
C SER A 112 -3.17 17.89 -6.55
N ALA A 113 -3.46 19.18 -6.58
CA ALA A 113 -3.74 19.99 -5.38
C ALA A 113 -5.15 19.78 -4.77
N GLY A 114 -5.93 18.87 -5.28
CA GLY A 114 -7.26 18.53 -4.74
C GLY A 114 -7.46 17.02 -4.61
N VAL A 115 -6.37 16.26 -4.53
CA VAL A 115 -6.39 14.79 -4.37
C VAL A 115 -5.93 14.44 -2.97
N LEU A 116 -6.79 13.74 -2.23
CA LEU A 116 -6.42 13.11 -0.97
C LEU A 116 -6.42 11.60 -1.15
N PRO A 117 -5.25 10.96 -1.17
CA PRO A 117 -5.16 9.52 -1.04
C PRO A 117 -5.56 9.10 0.37
N LEU A 118 -6.31 8.01 0.47
CA LEU A 118 -6.75 7.41 1.73
C LEU A 118 -6.28 5.96 1.75
N LEU A 119 -5.43 5.62 2.71
CA LEU A 119 -4.95 4.25 2.93
C LEU A 119 -5.68 3.65 4.13
N ALA A 120 -6.39 2.57 3.89
CA ALA A 120 -6.97 1.78 4.97
C ALA A 120 -6.01 0.66 5.37
N MET A 121 -6.01 0.33 6.67
CA MET A 121 -5.33 -0.83 7.24
C MET A 121 -6.24 -1.49 8.26
N GLY A 122 -6.23 -2.81 8.28
CA GLY A 122 -7.08 -3.57 9.19
C GLY A 122 -6.76 -5.06 9.12
N ARG A 123 -7.77 -5.89 9.35
CA ARG A 123 -7.57 -7.33 9.41
C ARG A 123 -8.29 -8.00 8.25
N ASP A 124 -7.58 -8.18 7.13
CA ASP A 124 -7.99 -9.06 6.05
C ASP A 124 -7.75 -10.53 6.41
N VAL A 125 -8.38 -11.43 5.68
CA VAL A 125 -8.22 -12.87 5.89
C VAL A 125 -6.86 -13.31 5.35
N PRO A 126 -5.98 -13.95 6.17
CA PRO A 126 -4.67 -14.40 5.74
C PRO A 126 -4.76 -15.72 4.96
N ASP A 127 -5.41 -15.71 3.80
CA ASP A 127 -5.64 -16.87 2.96
C ASP A 127 -4.78 -16.91 1.70
N GLY A 128 -3.94 -15.91 1.50
CA GLY A 128 -3.02 -15.83 0.36
C GLY A 128 -1.93 -16.90 0.40
N ARG A 129 -1.45 -17.23 -0.79
CA ARG A 129 -0.40 -18.24 -0.99
C ARG A 129 0.70 -17.69 -1.88
N MET A 130 1.93 -17.90 -1.46
CA MET A 130 3.13 -17.61 -2.24
C MET A 130 3.74 -18.91 -2.73
N ARG A 131 4.21 -18.92 -3.97
CA ARG A 131 4.90 -20.06 -4.56
C ARG A 131 5.93 -19.61 -5.59
N LEU A 132 6.99 -20.38 -5.73
CA LEU A 132 7.95 -20.18 -6.80
C LEU A 132 7.42 -20.86 -8.07
N TYR A 133 7.27 -20.09 -9.15
CA TYR A 133 6.87 -20.60 -10.45
C TYR A 133 7.79 -20.04 -11.54
N ARG A 134 8.47 -20.92 -12.27
CA ARG A 134 9.44 -20.54 -13.31
C ARG A 134 10.49 -19.53 -12.84
N GLY A 135 11.03 -19.72 -11.63
CA GLY A 135 12.04 -18.84 -11.04
C GLY A 135 11.53 -17.48 -10.55
N ARG A 136 10.20 -17.25 -10.54
CA ARG A 136 9.58 -16.01 -10.06
C ARG A 136 8.63 -16.29 -8.90
N LEU A 137 8.62 -15.39 -7.94
CA LEU A 137 7.62 -15.43 -6.87
C LEU A 137 6.24 -15.11 -7.44
N HIS A 138 5.32 -16.02 -7.25
CA HIS A 138 3.91 -15.85 -7.58
C HIS A 138 3.09 -15.78 -6.30
N VAL A 139 2.29 -14.72 -6.16
CA VAL A 139 1.39 -14.52 -5.03
C VAL A 139 -0.05 -14.67 -5.51
N ASP A 140 -0.72 -15.67 -4.95
CA ASP A 140 -2.14 -15.92 -5.15
C ASP A 140 -2.88 -15.36 -3.93
N TRP A 141 -3.37 -14.14 -4.06
CA TRP A 141 -4.06 -13.41 -3.02
C TRP A 141 -5.20 -12.59 -3.62
N THR A 142 -6.38 -12.73 -3.06
CA THR A 142 -7.59 -12.11 -3.60
C THR A 142 -8.43 -11.49 -2.48
N LYS A 143 -9.19 -10.46 -2.84
CA LYS A 143 -10.15 -9.82 -1.94
C LYS A 143 -11.36 -10.68 -1.57
N ARG A 144 -11.50 -11.89 -2.11
CA ARG A 144 -12.74 -12.66 -2.12
C ARG A 144 -13.29 -12.93 -0.71
N ARG A 145 -12.45 -13.40 0.22
CA ARG A 145 -12.86 -13.67 1.61
C ARG A 145 -12.93 -12.42 2.47
N SER A 146 -12.18 -11.40 2.11
CA SER A 146 -12.13 -10.11 2.82
C SER A 146 -13.11 -9.08 2.22
N GLY A 147 -14.01 -9.49 1.30
CA GLY A 147 -14.99 -8.62 0.62
C GLY A 147 -15.72 -7.68 1.57
N PRO A 148 -16.42 -8.19 2.60
CA PRO A 148 -17.19 -7.35 3.53
C PRO A 148 -16.33 -6.30 4.24
N TYR A 149 -15.07 -6.61 4.56
CA TYR A 149 -14.11 -5.66 5.12
C TYR A 149 -13.81 -4.53 4.12
N PHE A 150 -13.43 -4.88 2.89
CA PHE A 150 -13.10 -3.88 1.87
C PHE A 150 -14.30 -3.04 1.45
N ASP A 151 -15.49 -3.59 1.48
CA ASP A 151 -16.73 -2.84 1.18
C ASP A 151 -17.01 -1.78 2.27
N ARG A 152 -16.79 -2.10 3.55
CA ARG A 152 -16.86 -1.13 4.64
C ARG A 152 -15.83 -0.01 4.52
N VAL A 153 -14.59 -0.36 4.13
CA VAL A 153 -13.53 0.64 3.88
C VAL A 153 -13.98 1.59 2.77
N ARG A 154 -14.47 1.07 1.64
CA ARG A 154 -14.96 1.88 0.53
C ARG A 154 -16.09 2.81 0.94
N GLU A 155 -17.04 2.29 1.69
CA GLU A 155 -18.18 3.08 2.14
C GLU A 155 -17.78 4.22 3.07
N THR A 156 -16.82 3.97 3.96
CA THR A 156 -16.25 5.00 4.82
C THR A 156 -15.47 6.04 4.01
N SER A 157 -14.64 5.60 3.06
CA SER A 157 -13.90 6.51 2.17
C SER A 157 -14.82 7.36 1.29
N LYS A 158 -15.94 6.81 0.80
CA LYS A 158 -16.96 7.57 0.07
C LYS A 158 -17.58 8.67 0.92
N ARG A 159 -17.93 8.37 2.19
CA ARG A 159 -18.46 9.38 3.10
C ARG A 159 -17.46 10.50 3.36
N ILE A 160 -16.18 10.16 3.61
CA ILE A 160 -15.13 11.17 3.76
C ILE A 160 -14.98 12.02 2.49
N ALA A 161 -14.96 11.40 1.33
CA ALA A 161 -14.91 12.14 0.06
C ALA A 161 -16.10 13.07 -0.09
N HIS A 162 -17.31 12.64 0.27
CA HIS A 162 -18.51 13.47 0.25
C HIS A 162 -18.40 14.68 1.17
N GLU A 163 -17.95 14.50 2.44
CA GLU A 163 -17.75 15.59 3.41
C GLU A 163 -16.67 16.59 2.95
N LEU A 164 -15.69 16.13 2.19
CA LEU A 164 -14.69 16.99 1.57
C LEU A 164 -15.17 17.68 0.29
N GLY A 165 -16.43 17.51 -0.11
CA GLY A 165 -16.94 17.99 -1.38
C GLY A 165 -16.17 17.41 -2.57
N ALA A 166 -15.60 16.22 -2.41
CA ALA A 166 -14.76 15.54 -3.38
C ALA A 166 -15.48 14.38 -4.07
N ARG A 167 -14.94 13.94 -5.19
CA ARG A 167 -15.37 12.74 -5.88
C ARG A 167 -14.55 11.54 -5.39
N PHE A 168 -15.21 10.51 -4.92
CA PHE A 168 -14.56 9.23 -4.59
C PHE A 168 -14.03 8.52 -5.85
N LEU A 169 -12.83 7.97 -5.75
CA LEU A 169 -12.25 7.04 -6.71
C LEU A 169 -11.71 5.83 -5.96
N ASP A 170 -12.17 4.64 -6.34
CA ASP A 170 -11.63 3.36 -5.83
C ASP A 170 -10.25 3.08 -6.43
N ASP A 171 -9.48 2.19 -5.81
CA ASP A 171 -8.23 1.70 -6.36
C ASP A 171 -8.46 1.18 -7.80
N PRO A 172 -7.80 1.77 -8.81
CA PRO A 172 -8.00 1.36 -10.19
C PRO A 172 -7.66 -0.12 -10.45
N ILE A 173 -6.74 -0.70 -9.69
CA ILE A 173 -6.33 -2.10 -9.82
C ILE A 173 -7.41 -3.04 -9.25
N SER A 174 -8.24 -2.55 -8.34
CA SER A 174 -9.36 -3.33 -7.79
C SER A 174 -10.39 -3.71 -8.85
N TYR A 175 -10.52 -2.94 -9.93
CA TYR A 175 -11.44 -3.24 -11.05
C TYR A 175 -11.01 -4.48 -11.85
N ILE A 176 -9.74 -4.83 -11.84
CA ILE A 176 -9.23 -6.08 -12.44
C ILE A 176 -9.09 -7.21 -11.43
N GLY A 177 -9.73 -7.08 -10.26
CA GLY A 177 -9.77 -8.10 -9.21
C GLY A 177 -8.48 -8.23 -8.39
N ARG A 178 -7.55 -7.29 -8.54
CA ARG A 178 -6.27 -7.26 -7.80
C ARG A 178 -6.32 -6.24 -6.67
N LEU A 179 -5.42 -6.39 -5.71
CA LEU A 179 -5.19 -5.45 -4.62
C LEU A 179 -3.71 -5.06 -4.62
N ILE A 180 -3.44 -3.85 -4.14
CA ILE A 180 -2.09 -3.41 -3.80
C ILE A 180 -1.98 -3.45 -2.29
N THR A 181 -0.86 -3.96 -1.78
CA THR A 181 -0.48 -3.80 -0.38
C THR A 181 0.90 -3.18 -0.29
N VAL A 182 1.07 -2.31 0.68
CA VAL A 182 2.37 -1.78 1.12
C VAL A 182 2.87 -2.50 2.38
N HIS A 183 2.03 -3.36 2.95
CA HIS A 183 2.29 -4.11 4.17
C HIS A 183 2.14 -5.63 3.96
N PRO A 184 2.96 -6.26 3.08
CA PRO A 184 2.89 -7.70 2.86
C PRO A 184 3.32 -8.45 4.13
N LEU A 185 2.46 -9.32 4.65
CA LEU A 185 2.69 -10.13 5.84
C LEU A 185 2.42 -11.61 5.55
N GLY A 186 3.05 -12.51 6.32
CA GLY A 186 2.86 -13.94 6.18
C GLY A 186 3.71 -14.58 5.08
N GLY A 187 3.55 -15.88 4.92
CA GLY A 187 4.39 -16.71 4.04
C GLY A 187 5.35 -17.65 4.80
N CYS A 188 5.86 -17.21 5.94
CA CYS A 188 6.65 -18.03 6.86
C CYS A 188 6.07 -17.96 8.28
N PRO A 189 4.77 -18.25 8.50
CA PRO A 189 4.10 -17.93 9.74
C PRO A 189 4.74 -18.61 10.95
N MET A 190 4.79 -17.89 12.08
CA MET A 190 5.15 -18.45 13.38
C MET A 190 4.13 -19.49 13.85
N GLY A 191 4.62 -20.52 14.53
CA GLY A 191 3.81 -21.53 15.19
C GLY A 191 4.53 -22.15 16.38
N ARG A 192 3.80 -22.86 17.22
CA ARG A 192 4.37 -23.58 18.37
C ARG A 192 5.12 -24.86 17.95
N HIS A 193 4.79 -25.37 16.79
CA HIS A 193 5.40 -26.57 16.19
C HIS A 193 5.23 -26.56 14.67
N GLU A 194 5.93 -27.44 13.96
CA GLU A 194 6.01 -27.51 12.49
C GLU A 194 4.65 -27.67 11.75
N ASN A 195 3.64 -28.15 12.44
CA ASN A 195 2.29 -28.28 11.86
C ASN A 195 1.47 -26.97 11.99
N GLU A 196 1.93 -26.00 12.78
CA GLU A 196 1.29 -24.69 12.96
C GLU A 196 2.02 -23.57 12.25
N GLY A 197 3.35 -23.69 12.05
CA GLY A 197 4.17 -22.64 11.46
C GLY A 197 5.35 -23.15 10.64
N VAL A 198 6.07 -22.22 10.06
CA VAL A 198 7.35 -22.42 9.38
C VAL A 198 8.51 -22.15 10.35
N VAL A 199 8.31 -21.18 11.23
CA VAL A 199 9.27 -20.82 12.28
C VAL A 199 8.65 -20.99 13.66
N ASP A 200 9.52 -21.20 14.64
CA ASP A 200 9.15 -21.24 16.05
C ASP A 200 8.82 -19.82 16.57
N PRO A 201 8.36 -19.65 17.84
CA PRO A 201 8.06 -18.34 18.40
C PRO A 201 9.26 -17.39 18.53
N TYR A 202 10.47 -17.81 18.18
CA TYR A 202 11.70 -17.02 18.18
C TYR A 202 12.38 -16.97 16.80
N GLY A 203 11.64 -17.28 15.74
CA GLY A 203 12.10 -17.12 14.36
C GLY A 203 12.94 -18.27 13.83
N GLY A 204 13.26 -19.29 14.63
CA GLY A 204 13.99 -20.47 14.19
C GLY A 204 13.18 -21.33 13.23
N VAL A 205 13.74 -21.66 12.06
CA VAL A 205 13.04 -22.46 11.04
C VAL A 205 13.00 -23.92 11.46
N PHE A 206 11.81 -24.50 11.55
CA PHE A 206 11.63 -25.90 11.90
C PHE A 206 12.35 -26.82 10.91
N GLY A 207 13.17 -27.73 11.45
CA GLY A 207 13.97 -28.67 10.67
C GLY A 207 15.26 -28.10 10.06
N TYR A 208 15.59 -26.83 10.29
CA TYR A 208 16.80 -26.17 9.77
C TYR A 208 17.57 -25.45 10.88
N PRO A 209 18.33 -26.15 11.71
CA PRO A 209 19.09 -25.54 12.81
C PRO A 209 20.02 -24.43 12.30
N GLY A 210 20.00 -23.28 12.98
CA GLY A 210 20.79 -22.10 12.61
C GLY A 210 20.21 -21.18 11.56
N LEU A 211 19.07 -21.53 10.96
CA LEU A 211 18.34 -20.66 10.04
C LEU A 211 17.22 -19.92 10.78
N TYR A 212 17.18 -18.60 10.64
CA TYR A 212 16.19 -17.75 11.27
C TYR A 212 15.52 -16.83 10.25
N ILE A 213 14.26 -16.48 10.48
CA ILE A 213 13.50 -15.47 9.72
C ILE A 213 12.99 -14.44 10.72
N ALA A 214 13.26 -13.14 10.46
CA ALA A 214 12.98 -12.04 11.39
C ALA A 214 12.36 -10.82 10.68
N ASP A 215 11.40 -11.05 9.80
CA ASP A 215 10.70 -10.02 9.05
C ASP A 215 9.17 -10.21 9.08
N GLY A 216 8.43 -9.40 8.32
CA GLY A 216 6.97 -9.47 8.26
C GLY A 216 6.41 -10.80 7.78
N SER A 217 7.22 -11.65 7.16
CA SER A 217 6.77 -12.97 6.69
C SER A 217 6.44 -13.95 7.82
N VAL A 218 6.98 -13.74 9.03
CA VAL A 218 6.69 -14.58 10.19
C VAL A 218 5.33 -14.28 10.84
N MET A 219 4.68 -13.17 10.48
CA MET A 219 3.37 -12.84 11.04
C MET A 219 2.34 -13.90 10.66
N PRO A 220 1.60 -14.45 11.63
CA PRO A 220 0.59 -15.49 11.35
C PRO A 220 -0.70 -14.93 10.74
N GLY A 221 -0.81 -13.61 10.65
CA GLY A 221 -1.95 -12.88 10.11
C GLY A 221 -1.73 -11.38 10.18
N PRO A 222 -2.74 -10.58 9.82
CA PRO A 222 -2.65 -9.13 9.77
C PRO A 222 -2.48 -8.52 11.16
N VAL A 223 -1.65 -7.48 11.26
CA VAL A 223 -1.47 -6.68 12.47
C VAL A 223 -2.65 -5.74 12.69
N GLY A 224 -3.19 -5.18 11.62
CA GLY A 224 -4.36 -4.30 11.64
C GLY A 224 -4.04 -2.82 11.85
N ALA A 225 -2.77 -2.48 12.04
CA ALA A 225 -2.20 -1.13 12.04
C ALA A 225 -0.88 -1.16 11.27
N ASN A 226 -0.17 -0.03 11.15
CA ASN A 226 1.15 0.04 10.52
C ASN A 226 2.09 -1.00 11.16
N PRO A 227 2.59 -2.01 10.42
CA PRO A 227 3.20 -3.18 11.04
C PRO A 227 4.67 -3.01 11.42
N SER A 228 5.33 -1.92 11.02
CA SER A 228 6.79 -1.73 11.16
C SER A 228 7.27 -1.89 12.60
N LEU A 229 6.60 -1.25 13.58
CA LEU A 229 6.96 -1.38 14.99
C LEU A 229 6.74 -2.80 15.52
N THR A 230 5.67 -3.46 15.10
CA THR A 230 5.39 -4.85 15.49
C THR A 230 6.45 -5.79 14.92
N ILE A 231 6.84 -5.59 13.64
CA ILE A 231 7.90 -6.39 13.00
C ILE A 231 9.23 -6.17 13.74
N ALA A 232 9.59 -4.92 14.03
CA ALA A 232 10.80 -4.58 14.76
C ALA A 232 10.84 -5.21 16.15
N ALA A 233 9.75 -5.11 16.92
CA ALA A 233 9.67 -5.70 18.27
C ALA A 233 9.77 -7.24 18.25
N VAL A 234 9.20 -7.88 17.22
CA VAL A 234 9.31 -9.33 17.05
C VAL A 234 10.73 -9.72 16.67
N ALA A 235 11.39 -8.99 15.77
CA ALA A 235 12.77 -9.23 15.37
C ALA A 235 13.76 -9.01 16.54
N ASP A 236 13.54 -7.98 17.34
CA ASP A 236 14.33 -7.68 18.54
C ASP A 236 14.24 -8.82 19.57
N ARG A 237 13.04 -9.29 19.87
CA ARG A 237 12.81 -10.47 20.73
C ARG A 237 13.55 -11.71 20.22
N PHE A 238 13.61 -11.92 18.90
CA PHE A 238 14.35 -13.05 18.32
C PHE A 238 15.86 -12.88 18.52
N ALA A 239 16.37 -11.68 18.34
CA ALA A 239 17.77 -11.34 18.56
C ALA A 239 18.18 -11.55 20.04
N GLU A 240 17.38 -11.06 20.98
CA GLU A 240 17.61 -11.27 22.42
C GLU A 240 17.71 -12.76 22.75
N ARG A 241 16.75 -13.55 22.27
CA ARG A 241 16.74 -15.00 22.49
C ARG A 241 17.98 -15.70 21.91
N LEU A 242 18.42 -15.27 20.73
CA LEU A 242 19.60 -15.81 20.07
C LEU A 242 20.89 -15.50 20.88
N LEU A 243 20.99 -14.29 21.44
CA LEU A 243 22.12 -13.90 22.32
C LEU A 243 22.13 -14.70 23.61
N GLU A 244 20.98 -14.89 24.27
CA GLU A 244 20.87 -15.72 25.48
C GLU A 244 21.33 -17.16 25.26
N THR A 245 21.00 -17.76 24.12
CA THR A 245 21.38 -19.15 23.81
C THR A 245 22.85 -19.28 23.49
N LYS A 246 23.46 -18.29 22.82
CA LYS A 246 24.92 -18.27 22.57
C LYS A 246 25.74 -18.03 23.82
N GLY A 247 25.25 -17.16 24.72
CA GLY A 247 25.94 -16.89 26.01
C GLY A 247 26.03 -18.10 26.93
N LYS A 248 25.07 -19.02 26.86
CA LYS A 248 25.03 -20.26 27.65
C LYS A 248 25.86 -21.40 27.08
N GLY A 249 26.32 -21.30 25.82
CA GLY A 249 27.16 -22.34 25.18
C GLY A 249 28.65 -22.14 25.30
N ASN A 250 29.13 -21.07 25.94
CA ASN A 250 30.55 -20.74 26.14
C ASN A 250 30.98 -20.78 27.61
N GLY A 251 30.24 -21.47 28.46
CA GLY A 251 30.59 -21.69 29.87
C GLY A 251 30.97 -23.15 30.18
#